data_5a420e63c37027776a07503d9ef99c1c
#
_entry.id   5a420e63c37027776a07503d9ef99c1c
#
_cell.length_a   1.000
_cell.length_b   1.000
_cell.length_c   1.000
_cell.angle_alpha   90.00
_cell.angle_beta   90.00
_cell.angle_gamma   90.00
#
_symmetry.space_group_name_H-M   'P 1'
#
loop_
_entity.id
_entity.type
_entity.pdbx_description
1 polymer ?
#
loop_
_entity_poly.entity_id
_entity_poly.type
_entity_poly.pdbx_seq_one_letter_code
_entity_poly.pdbx_strand_id
1 'polypeptide(L)'
;WCHVMAHESFEDEEVAKLLNEKFVSIKVDREERPDVDSIYMTICQMMTGQGGWPLNVFLTPDQKPFYAGTYFPKTSRFNRPGFVEVVKQLSDTFAKNREHVEDIAEKAANNLRIKAKSDAGDSLGEDILRRTYQQLINSFDAAYGGFGSAPKFPIPHMLTFLLRYHQYSGEENALYSVMKTLDSMANGGIYDHVGYGFARYSTDDEWLVPHFEKMLYDNALLLIAYTEAYQITKNERYKQISEQIITFVRREMTDEKGAFYSALDADTEGVEGKYYVWSKEEVLETLGDELGELYCAVYNITQEGNFEGHNIPNLIYTRLEDIKDEFALTDEELQNKLEEARTKLFEKRQERTYPHVDDKVLTSWNALMIAGLAKAAKVYNAPEYLEMARAAAEFIENKLIQDGRIMVRYRDGEVKNKGFIDDYAFLLWAYIELYEASLDLTDLRKAKKLEADMKGLFWDEEHGGFYFTGSDAEALIVRDKEVYDGALPSGNGVLAVQLSRLGRLTGDLSLHDQAAKMFAAFHGDVSAYPSGHTNFLQGLLSQFMPQKEIVVLGKRNDPDRQKIVSALQQAFQPNYAVLAAESPDDFKGIADFAAEYKAVDNKTTVYICENFACRQPTTNIDEALDQLV
;
A
#
# COMPACT_ATOMS: atom_id res chain seq x y z
N TRP A 1 1.73 -20.47 7.72
CA TRP A 1 0.98 -21.11 8.82
C TRP A 1 -0.46 -21.47 8.44
N CYS A 2 -1.13 -20.72 7.55
CA CYS A 2 -2.47 -21.10 7.08
C CYS A 2 -2.44 -22.44 6.34
N HIS A 3 -1.49 -22.65 5.41
CA HIS A 3 -1.30 -23.92 4.71
C HIS A 3 -0.92 -25.06 5.67
N VAL A 4 -0.05 -24.78 6.65
CA VAL A 4 0.33 -25.77 7.66
C VAL A 4 -0.91 -26.25 8.43
N MET A 5 -1.78 -25.36 8.89
CA MET A 5 -2.99 -25.73 9.60
C MET A 5 -4.03 -26.41 8.69
N ALA A 6 -4.10 -26.02 7.42
CA ALA A 6 -4.94 -26.69 6.42
C ALA A 6 -4.53 -28.16 6.29
N HIS A 7 -3.26 -28.44 6.00
CA HIS A 7 -2.75 -29.81 5.85
C HIS A 7 -2.82 -30.63 7.14
N GLU A 8 -2.44 -30.02 8.28
CA GLU A 8 -2.41 -30.77 9.55
C GLU A 8 -3.80 -31.06 10.13
N SER A 9 -4.78 -30.18 9.91
CA SER A 9 -6.06 -30.23 10.59
C SER A 9 -7.26 -30.22 9.65
N PHE A 10 -7.37 -29.27 8.72
CA PHE A 10 -8.63 -29.09 7.96
C PHE A 10 -8.80 -30.10 6.82
N GLU A 11 -7.71 -30.67 6.29
CA GLU A 11 -7.72 -31.74 5.28
C GLU A 11 -7.74 -33.14 5.91
N ASP A 12 -7.72 -33.24 7.24
CA ASP A 12 -7.78 -34.50 7.95
C ASP A 12 -9.23 -34.99 8.12
N GLU A 13 -9.52 -36.22 7.69
CA GLU A 13 -10.88 -36.78 7.68
C GLU A 13 -11.49 -36.93 9.09
N GLU A 14 -10.69 -37.22 10.13
CA GLU A 14 -11.20 -37.34 11.51
C GLU A 14 -11.57 -35.96 12.07
N VAL A 15 -10.75 -34.96 11.78
CA VAL A 15 -11.03 -33.56 12.16
C VAL A 15 -12.26 -33.06 11.40
N ALA A 16 -12.34 -33.30 10.10
CA ALA A 16 -13.48 -32.91 9.27
C ALA A 16 -14.78 -33.54 9.78
N LYS A 17 -14.77 -34.84 10.14
CA LYS A 17 -15.93 -35.50 10.72
C LYS A 17 -16.37 -34.86 12.03
N LEU A 18 -15.44 -34.56 12.92
CA LEU A 18 -15.71 -33.92 14.20
C LEU A 18 -16.30 -32.53 14.02
N LEU A 19 -15.76 -31.72 13.12
CA LEU A 19 -16.25 -30.38 12.81
C LEU A 19 -17.66 -30.43 12.21
N ASN A 20 -17.90 -31.32 11.22
CA ASN A 20 -19.22 -31.46 10.58
C ASN A 20 -20.30 -31.96 11.53
N GLU A 21 -19.94 -32.77 12.55
CA GLU A 21 -20.90 -33.25 13.55
C GLU A 21 -21.24 -32.19 14.62
N LYS A 22 -20.33 -31.29 14.92
CA LYS A 22 -20.43 -30.40 16.09
C LYS A 22 -20.57 -28.92 15.78
N PHE A 23 -20.16 -28.49 14.59
CA PHE A 23 -20.11 -27.08 14.20
C PHE A 23 -20.66 -26.84 12.80
N VAL A 24 -20.95 -25.60 12.50
CA VAL A 24 -21.05 -25.06 11.13
C VAL A 24 -19.76 -24.34 10.84
N SER A 25 -18.88 -24.96 10.05
CA SER A 25 -17.58 -24.39 9.71
C SER A 25 -17.74 -23.43 8.53
N ILE A 26 -17.24 -22.19 8.70
CA ILE A 26 -17.28 -21.13 7.68
C ILE A 26 -15.85 -20.70 7.39
N LYS A 27 -15.42 -20.81 6.13
CA LYS A 27 -14.16 -20.26 5.66
C LYS A 27 -14.38 -18.84 5.16
N VAL A 28 -13.66 -17.90 5.72
CA VAL A 28 -13.71 -16.47 5.35
C VAL A 28 -12.44 -16.09 4.63
N ASP A 29 -12.57 -15.57 3.41
CA ASP A 29 -11.48 -14.90 2.72
C ASP A 29 -11.41 -13.45 3.24
N ARG A 30 -10.31 -13.11 3.92
CA ARG A 30 -10.12 -11.78 4.51
C ARG A 30 -10.01 -10.66 3.48
N GLU A 31 -9.65 -10.98 2.26
CA GLU A 31 -9.54 -10.00 1.17
C GLU A 31 -10.91 -9.68 0.57
N GLU A 32 -11.83 -10.64 0.60
CA GLU A 32 -13.22 -10.43 0.17
C GLU A 32 -14.12 -9.92 1.29
N ARG A 33 -13.84 -10.28 2.57
CA ARG A 33 -14.61 -9.91 3.77
C ARG A 33 -13.70 -9.37 4.88
N PRO A 34 -12.95 -8.28 4.60
CA PRO A 34 -12.09 -7.65 5.60
C PRO A 34 -12.88 -7.12 6.82
N ASP A 35 -14.17 -6.82 6.66
CA ASP A 35 -15.08 -6.44 7.74
C ASP A 35 -15.25 -7.54 8.79
N VAL A 36 -15.41 -8.77 8.37
CA VAL A 36 -15.53 -9.94 9.25
C VAL A 36 -14.16 -10.22 9.90
N ASP A 37 -13.08 -10.21 9.12
CA ASP A 37 -11.72 -10.45 9.60
C ASP A 37 -11.32 -9.43 10.68
N SER A 38 -11.51 -8.13 10.45
CA SER A 38 -11.14 -7.06 11.38
C SER A 38 -11.86 -7.19 12.74
N ILE A 39 -13.17 -7.44 12.73
CA ILE A 39 -13.97 -7.60 13.95
C ILE A 39 -13.44 -8.78 14.78
N TYR A 40 -13.29 -9.95 14.17
CA TYR A 40 -12.87 -11.14 14.91
C TYR A 40 -11.38 -11.19 15.22
N MET A 41 -10.54 -10.50 14.45
CA MET A 41 -9.13 -10.27 14.80
C MET A 41 -9.02 -9.40 16.06
N THR A 42 -9.81 -8.34 16.15
CA THR A 42 -9.88 -7.49 17.35
C THR A 42 -10.31 -8.32 18.57
N ILE A 43 -11.31 -9.17 18.44
CA ILE A 43 -11.73 -10.10 19.50
C ILE A 43 -10.59 -11.07 19.88
N CYS A 44 -9.90 -11.65 18.92
CA CYS A 44 -8.76 -12.53 19.19
C CYS A 44 -7.68 -11.82 20.01
N GLN A 45 -7.32 -10.61 19.63
CA GLN A 45 -6.36 -9.78 20.37
C GLN A 45 -6.84 -9.45 21.79
N MET A 46 -8.12 -9.12 21.95
CA MET A 46 -8.70 -8.84 23.28
C MET A 46 -8.72 -10.08 24.19
N MET A 47 -8.98 -11.27 23.64
CA MET A 47 -9.06 -12.50 24.41
C MET A 47 -7.70 -13.12 24.72
N THR A 48 -6.74 -13.03 23.79
CA THR A 48 -5.47 -13.77 23.85
C THR A 48 -4.23 -12.88 24.04
N GLY A 49 -4.37 -11.56 23.85
CA GLY A 49 -3.26 -10.62 23.79
C GLY A 49 -2.47 -10.67 22.46
N GLN A 50 -2.84 -11.53 21.53
CA GLN A 50 -2.16 -11.74 20.26
C GLN A 50 -3.17 -11.84 19.11
N GLY A 51 -2.74 -11.48 17.92
CA GLY A 51 -3.48 -11.66 16.66
C GLY A 51 -2.58 -12.24 15.58
N GLY A 52 -3.19 -12.72 14.50
CA GLY A 52 -2.48 -13.27 13.35
C GLY A 52 -3.31 -14.33 12.61
N TRP A 53 -2.79 -14.75 11.48
CA TRP A 53 -3.41 -15.80 10.66
C TRP A 53 -2.56 -17.07 10.69
N PRO A 54 -3.25 -18.24 10.66
CA PRO A 54 -4.70 -18.44 10.54
C PRO A 54 -5.45 -17.93 11.77
N LEU A 55 -6.61 -17.31 11.57
CA LEU A 55 -7.51 -16.88 12.62
C LEU A 55 -8.65 -17.88 12.79
N ASN A 56 -8.82 -18.41 13.99
CA ASN A 56 -9.89 -19.35 14.33
C ASN A 56 -10.78 -18.76 15.42
N VAL A 57 -12.08 -18.62 15.13
CA VAL A 57 -13.03 -18.03 16.07
C VAL A 57 -14.24 -18.92 16.21
N PHE A 58 -14.68 -19.15 17.45
CA PHE A 58 -15.85 -19.94 17.79
C PHE A 58 -16.97 -19.02 18.25
N LEU A 59 -18.11 -19.13 17.58
CA LEU A 59 -19.24 -18.22 17.71
C LEU A 59 -20.48 -18.94 18.23
N THR A 60 -21.33 -18.21 18.92
CA THR A 60 -22.72 -18.59 19.13
C THR A 60 -23.54 -18.45 17.84
N PRO A 61 -24.76 -19.02 17.73
CA PRO A 61 -25.59 -18.89 16.53
C PRO A 61 -25.92 -17.45 16.13
N ASP A 62 -25.90 -16.52 17.10
CA ASP A 62 -26.08 -15.08 16.87
C ASP A 62 -24.73 -14.35 16.64
N GLN A 63 -23.70 -15.10 16.22
CA GLN A 63 -22.38 -14.64 15.75
C GLN A 63 -21.52 -13.96 16.83
N LYS A 64 -21.86 -14.09 18.12
CA LYS A 64 -21.04 -13.56 19.22
C LYS A 64 -19.91 -14.52 19.56
N PRO A 65 -18.66 -14.02 19.65
CA PRO A 65 -17.50 -14.86 19.87
C PRO A 65 -17.35 -15.26 21.33
N PHE A 66 -17.08 -16.54 21.60
CA PHE A 66 -16.82 -17.04 22.95
C PHE A 66 -15.42 -17.67 23.10
N TYR A 67 -14.73 -17.92 22.00
CA TYR A 67 -13.34 -18.37 21.99
C TYR A 67 -12.65 -17.97 20.68
N ALA A 68 -11.35 -17.62 20.77
CA ALA A 68 -10.56 -17.30 19.61
C ALA A 68 -9.10 -17.74 19.79
N GLY A 69 -8.42 -17.95 18.69
CA GLY A 69 -6.99 -18.25 18.65
C GLY A 69 -6.46 -18.20 17.23
N THR A 70 -5.14 -18.31 17.13
CA THR A 70 -4.48 -18.31 15.82
C THR A 70 -4.19 -19.76 15.38
N TYR A 71 -2.95 -20.14 15.23
CA TYR A 71 -2.57 -21.49 14.85
C TYR A 71 -2.73 -22.50 16.00
N PHE A 72 -3.38 -23.64 15.70
CA PHE A 72 -3.44 -24.82 16.55
C PHE A 72 -2.84 -26.01 15.81
N PRO A 73 -1.87 -26.76 16.39
CA PRO A 73 -1.44 -28.04 15.84
C PRO A 73 -2.59 -29.07 15.92
N LYS A 74 -2.61 -30.12 15.09
CA LYS A 74 -3.66 -31.16 15.16
C LYS A 74 -3.79 -31.77 16.55
N THR A 75 -2.65 -32.11 17.17
CA THR A 75 -2.56 -32.65 18.53
C THR A 75 -1.66 -31.77 19.38
N SER A 76 -1.87 -31.77 20.72
CA SER A 76 -1.09 -30.92 21.64
C SER A 76 0.41 -31.14 21.50
N ARG A 77 1.17 -30.07 21.20
CA ARG A 77 2.63 -30.06 21.13
C ARG A 77 3.20 -28.67 21.43
N PHE A 78 4.46 -28.62 21.85
CA PHE A 78 5.17 -27.36 22.13
C PHE A 78 4.40 -26.40 23.05
N ASN A 79 3.78 -26.95 24.08
CA ASN A 79 2.97 -26.20 25.05
C ASN A 79 1.74 -25.48 24.44
N ARG A 80 1.30 -25.92 23.26
CA ARG A 80 0.07 -25.44 22.59
C ARG A 80 -0.98 -26.55 22.59
N PRO A 81 -2.27 -26.20 22.90
CA PRO A 81 -3.34 -27.18 22.83
C PRO A 81 -3.57 -27.65 21.38
N GLY A 82 -3.91 -28.91 21.23
CA GLY A 82 -4.26 -29.48 19.92
C GLY A 82 -5.63 -29.07 19.45
N PHE A 83 -5.78 -28.87 18.15
CA PHE A 83 -7.06 -28.46 17.55
C PHE A 83 -8.21 -29.42 17.87
N VAL A 84 -7.95 -30.73 17.80
CA VAL A 84 -8.93 -31.77 18.15
C VAL A 84 -9.42 -31.65 19.61
N GLU A 85 -8.51 -31.36 20.54
CA GLU A 85 -8.83 -31.22 21.96
C GLU A 85 -9.64 -29.94 22.20
N VAL A 86 -9.23 -28.81 21.58
CA VAL A 86 -9.95 -27.54 21.65
C VAL A 86 -11.39 -27.70 21.13
N VAL A 87 -11.57 -28.28 19.94
CA VAL A 87 -12.89 -28.48 19.33
C VAL A 87 -13.80 -29.35 20.20
N LYS A 88 -13.28 -30.47 20.75
CA LYS A 88 -14.02 -31.33 21.66
C LYS A 88 -14.43 -30.61 22.94
N GLN A 89 -13.48 -29.90 23.57
CA GLN A 89 -13.74 -29.17 24.81
C GLN A 89 -14.78 -28.06 24.62
N LEU A 90 -14.65 -27.28 23.53
CA LEU A 90 -15.60 -26.21 23.24
C LEU A 90 -17.00 -26.75 22.94
N SER A 91 -17.10 -27.83 22.14
CA SER A 91 -18.37 -28.51 21.87
C SER A 91 -19.03 -29.01 23.16
N ASP A 92 -18.26 -29.65 24.02
CA ASP A 92 -18.74 -30.15 25.32
C ASP A 92 -19.20 -29.02 26.25
N THR A 93 -18.41 -27.93 26.31
CA THR A 93 -18.76 -26.75 27.11
C THR A 93 -20.05 -26.10 26.61
N PHE A 94 -20.17 -25.95 25.29
CA PHE A 94 -21.37 -25.38 24.65
C PHE A 94 -22.62 -26.22 24.94
N ALA A 95 -22.49 -27.56 24.92
CA ALA A 95 -23.61 -28.46 25.20
C ALA A 95 -24.02 -28.53 26.68
N LYS A 96 -23.02 -28.48 27.61
CA LYS A 96 -23.22 -28.73 29.04
C LYS A 96 -23.36 -27.46 29.88
N ASN A 97 -22.83 -26.33 29.41
CA ASN A 97 -22.77 -25.05 30.15
C ASN A 97 -23.07 -23.86 29.24
N ARG A 98 -24.21 -23.93 28.57
CA ARG A 98 -24.67 -22.96 27.57
C ARG A 98 -24.71 -21.52 28.11
N GLU A 99 -25.24 -21.35 29.32
CA GLU A 99 -25.35 -20.04 29.97
C GLU A 99 -23.99 -19.36 30.15
N HIS A 100 -22.96 -20.11 30.55
CA HIS A 100 -21.61 -19.60 30.68
C HIS A 100 -21.00 -19.17 29.33
N VAL A 101 -21.25 -19.95 28.25
CA VAL A 101 -20.79 -19.60 26.91
C VAL A 101 -21.46 -18.32 26.42
N GLU A 102 -22.76 -18.17 26.64
CA GLU A 102 -23.51 -16.98 26.26
C GLU A 102 -23.06 -15.73 27.05
N ASP A 103 -22.74 -15.88 28.35
CA ASP A 103 -22.18 -14.79 29.17
C ASP A 103 -20.83 -14.31 28.66
N ILE A 104 -19.92 -15.24 28.31
CA ILE A 104 -18.62 -14.90 27.70
C ILE A 104 -18.83 -14.18 26.36
N ALA A 105 -19.67 -14.71 25.49
CA ALA A 105 -19.95 -14.17 24.18
C ALA A 105 -20.56 -12.76 24.26
N GLU A 106 -21.49 -12.52 25.17
CA GLU A 106 -22.10 -11.20 25.38
C GLU A 106 -21.08 -10.19 25.92
N LYS A 107 -20.23 -10.60 26.87
CA LYS A 107 -19.14 -9.74 27.38
C LYS A 107 -18.17 -9.36 26.28
N ALA A 108 -17.75 -10.31 25.44
CA ALA A 108 -16.85 -10.04 24.32
C ALA A 108 -17.48 -9.05 23.32
N ALA A 109 -18.75 -9.28 22.94
CA ALA A 109 -19.46 -8.37 22.05
C ALA A 109 -19.65 -6.97 22.63
N ASN A 110 -19.94 -6.86 23.95
CA ASN A 110 -20.08 -5.56 24.61
C ASN A 110 -18.76 -4.81 24.71
N ASN A 111 -17.66 -5.50 25.01
CA ASN A 111 -16.33 -4.89 25.02
C ASN A 111 -15.93 -4.35 23.63
N LEU A 112 -16.27 -5.09 22.57
CA LEU A 112 -16.06 -4.62 21.19
C LEU A 112 -16.90 -3.36 20.91
N ARG A 113 -18.17 -3.33 21.32
CA ARG A 113 -19.03 -2.13 21.15
C ARG A 113 -18.52 -0.92 21.93
N ILE A 114 -17.93 -1.13 23.11
CA ILE A 114 -17.32 -0.06 23.90
C ILE A 114 -16.07 0.48 23.17
N LYS A 115 -15.22 -0.42 22.66
CA LYS A 115 -14.02 -0.04 21.91
C LYS A 115 -14.34 0.73 20.64
N ALA A 116 -15.40 0.34 19.93
CA ALA A 116 -15.85 1.00 18.70
C ALA A 116 -16.44 2.41 18.91
N LYS A 117 -16.78 2.77 20.15
CA LYS A 117 -17.17 4.12 20.54
C LYS A 117 -15.91 4.91 20.88
N SER A 118 -15.35 5.60 19.88
CA SER A 118 -14.29 6.57 20.15
C SER A 118 -14.91 7.85 20.71
N ASP A 119 -14.44 8.31 21.87
CA ASP A 119 -14.74 9.66 22.32
C ASP A 119 -13.91 10.65 21.49
N ALA A 120 -14.59 11.57 20.81
CA ALA A 120 -13.91 12.65 20.12
C ALA A 120 -13.08 13.46 21.15
N GLY A 121 -11.80 13.59 20.90
CA GLY A 121 -10.87 14.34 21.74
C GLY A 121 -10.69 15.78 21.25
N ASP A 122 -9.74 16.48 21.85
CA ASP A 122 -9.25 17.74 21.33
C ASP A 122 -8.57 17.53 19.96
N SER A 123 -8.39 18.61 19.21
CA SER A 123 -7.67 18.56 17.94
C SER A 123 -6.22 18.09 18.15
N LEU A 124 -5.72 17.22 17.25
CA LEU A 124 -4.31 16.84 17.22
C LEU A 124 -3.43 18.07 16.92
N GLY A 125 -2.38 18.27 17.72
CA GLY A 125 -1.43 19.37 17.56
C GLY A 125 -0.16 18.97 16.80
N GLU A 126 0.69 19.94 16.52
CA GLU A 126 1.98 19.75 15.85
C GLU A 126 2.95 18.82 16.62
N ASP A 127 2.82 18.77 17.96
CA ASP A 127 3.66 17.94 18.84
C ASP A 127 3.56 16.45 18.54
N ILE A 128 2.41 15.97 18.06
CA ILE A 128 2.22 14.57 17.67
C ILE A 128 3.13 14.19 16.51
N LEU A 129 3.36 15.09 15.55
CA LEU A 129 4.23 14.86 14.39
C LEU A 129 5.68 14.62 14.82
N ARG A 130 6.17 15.45 15.75
CA ARG A 130 7.51 15.28 16.34
C ARG A 130 7.61 13.97 17.13
N ARG A 131 6.58 13.62 17.92
CA ARG A 131 6.54 12.35 18.65
C ARG A 131 6.56 11.15 17.71
N THR A 132 5.83 11.22 16.60
CA THR A 132 5.83 10.18 15.56
C THR A 132 7.22 9.99 14.97
N TYR A 133 7.86 11.09 14.55
CA TYR A 133 9.23 11.06 14.05
C TYR A 133 10.18 10.43 15.07
N GLN A 134 10.13 10.85 16.33
CA GLN A 134 10.99 10.29 17.39
C GLN A 134 10.78 8.80 17.60
N GLN A 135 9.52 8.33 17.59
CA GLN A 135 9.21 6.90 17.70
C GLN A 135 9.79 6.11 16.53
N LEU A 136 9.66 6.61 15.31
CA LEU A 136 10.22 5.98 14.12
C LEU A 136 11.75 5.93 14.19
N ILE A 137 12.41 7.03 14.48
CA ILE A 137 13.88 7.07 14.57
C ILE A 137 14.41 6.19 15.71
N ASN A 138 13.70 6.11 16.83
CA ASN A 138 14.10 5.22 17.93
C ASN A 138 13.97 3.73 17.58
N SER A 139 13.10 3.38 16.65
CA SER A 139 12.93 2.00 16.16
C SER A 139 13.71 1.70 14.88
N PHE A 140 14.37 2.71 14.30
CA PHE A 140 15.11 2.57 13.06
C PHE A 140 16.34 1.68 13.22
N ASP A 141 16.50 0.71 12.32
CA ASP A 141 17.69 -0.13 12.24
C ASP A 141 18.79 0.57 11.43
N ALA A 142 19.79 1.08 12.12
CA ALA A 142 20.90 1.80 11.47
C ALA A 142 21.82 0.87 10.65
N ALA A 143 21.84 -0.43 10.92
CA ALA A 143 22.67 -1.38 10.18
C ALA A 143 22.03 -1.76 8.84
N TYR A 144 20.77 -2.19 8.90
CA TYR A 144 20.09 -2.78 7.75
C TYR A 144 18.89 -1.97 7.25
N GLY A 145 18.59 -0.82 7.86
CA GLY A 145 17.38 -0.06 7.52
C GLY A 145 16.09 -0.73 7.98
N GLY A 146 14.98 -0.06 7.74
CA GLY A 146 13.68 -0.49 8.25
C GLY A 146 13.46 -0.12 9.72
N PHE A 147 12.32 -0.54 10.27
CA PHE A 147 11.90 -0.17 11.61
C PHE A 147 11.57 -1.42 12.43
N GLY A 148 12.08 -1.48 13.64
CA GLY A 148 11.93 -2.66 14.52
C GLY A 148 12.90 -3.79 14.17
N SER A 149 12.55 -5.01 14.59
CA SER A 149 13.28 -6.25 14.36
C SER A 149 12.49 -7.23 13.49
N ALA A 150 13.13 -8.33 13.09
CA ALA A 150 12.48 -9.38 12.29
C ALA A 150 11.20 -9.93 12.96
N PRO A 151 10.17 -10.26 12.16
CA PRO A 151 10.07 -10.08 10.72
C PRO A 151 9.90 -8.62 10.32
N LYS A 152 10.60 -8.17 9.27
CA LYS A 152 10.55 -6.79 8.78
C LYS A 152 9.62 -6.64 7.59
N PHE A 153 8.66 -5.72 7.71
CA PHE A 153 7.77 -5.31 6.63
C PHE A 153 8.24 -3.99 5.99
N PRO A 154 8.04 -3.79 4.69
CA PRO A 154 8.41 -2.55 4.01
C PRO A 154 7.73 -1.30 4.57
N ILE A 155 6.45 -1.37 4.90
CA ILE A 155 5.56 -0.31 5.42
C ILE A 155 5.82 1.06 4.73
N PRO A 156 5.56 1.21 3.42
CA PRO A 156 6.01 2.37 2.65
C PRO A 156 5.38 3.70 3.11
N HIS A 157 4.23 3.68 3.77
CA HIS A 157 3.59 4.88 4.31
C HIS A 157 4.36 5.50 5.51
N MET A 158 5.20 4.74 6.21
CA MET A 158 6.18 5.31 7.16
C MET A 158 7.26 6.09 6.41
N LEU A 159 7.73 5.56 5.28
CA LEU A 159 8.75 6.22 4.45
C LEU A 159 8.22 7.53 3.84
N THR A 160 7.02 7.50 3.28
CA THR A 160 6.40 8.69 2.69
C THR A 160 6.04 9.75 3.75
N PHE A 161 5.72 9.35 4.99
CA PHE A 161 5.60 10.28 6.11
C PHE A 161 6.95 10.95 6.41
N LEU A 162 8.04 10.18 6.51
CA LEU A 162 9.37 10.72 6.81
C LEU A 162 9.90 11.64 5.71
N LEU A 163 9.60 11.39 4.44
CA LEU A 163 9.94 12.30 3.33
C LEU A 163 9.25 13.66 3.50
N ARG A 164 7.96 13.66 3.85
CA ARG A 164 7.20 14.90 4.13
C ARG A 164 7.69 15.58 5.41
N TYR A 165 8.01 14.80 6.44
CA TYR A 165 8.54 15.34 7.69
C TYR A 165 9.90 16.00 7.49
N HIS A 166 10.79 15.39 6.67
CA HIS A 166 12.04 16.01 6.27
C HIS A 166 11.82 17.37 5.57
N GLN A 167 10.93 17.43 4.59
CA GLN A 167 10.63 18.68 3.88
C GLN A 167 10.06 19.76 4.83
N TYR A 168 9.25 19.36 5.79
CA TYR A 168 8.65 20.26 6.78
C TYR A 168 9.67 20.78 7.80
N SER A 169 10.45 19.89 8.40
CA SER A 169 11.30 20.17 9.57
C SER A 169 12.77 20.44 9.24
N GLY A 170 13.24 20.01 8.07
CA GLY A 170 14.66 19.99 7.72
C GLY A 170 15.47 18.88 8.40
N GLU A 171 14.82 17.91 9.07
CA GLU A 171 15.50 16.82 9.76
C GLU A 171 16.15 15.84 8.77
N GLU A 172 17.48 15.91 8.63
CA GLU A 172 18.24 15.05 7.72
C GLU A 172 18.15 13.55 8.06
N ASN A 173 18.02 13.21 9.33
CA ASN A 173 17.86 11.81 9.75
C ASN A 173 16.56 11.17 9.24
N ALA A 174 15.53 11.96 8.98
CA ALA A 174 14.30 11.46 8.37
C ALA A 174 14.57 10.99 6.93
N LEU A 175 15.24 11.81 6.11
CA LEU A 175 15.63 11.45 4.75
C LEU A 175 16.63 10.29 4.74
N TYR A 176 17.66 10.34 5.61
CA TYR A 176 18.64 9.25 5.73
C TYR A 176 17.99 7.90 6.02
N SER A 177 17.02 7.87 6.96
CA SER A 177 16.31 6.62 7.31
C SER A 177 15.54 6.05 6.13
N VAL A 178 14.91 6.90 5.32
CA VAL A 178 14.21 6.49 4.11
C VAL A 178 15.19 5.93 3.08
N MET A 179 16.25 6.68 2.77
CA MET A 179 17.25 6.26 1.78
C MET A 179 17.90 4.92 2.19
N LYS A 180 18.34 4.80 3.46
CA LYS A 180 18.93 3.57 3.98
C LYS A 180 17.97 2.39 3.87
N THR A 181 16.69 2.59 4.18
CA THR A 181 15.68 1.51 4.10
C THR A 181 15.42 1.09 2.65
N LEU A 182 15.22 2.05 1.74
CA LEU A 182 14.99 1.76 0.32
C LEU A 182 16.21 1.07 -0.32
N ASP A 183 17.42 1.53 -0.02
CA ASP A 183 18.65 0.91 -0.52
C ASP A 183 18.83 -0.50 0.03
N SER A 184 18.57 -0.73 1.32
CA SER A 184 18.71 -2.04 1.94
C SER A 184 17.69 -3.04 1.39
N MET A 185 16.44 -2.64 1.21
CA MET A 185 15.43 -3.50 0.57
C MET A 185 15.81 -3.84 -0.88
N ALA A 186 16.27 -2.84 -1.67
CA ALA A 186 16.70 -3.06 -3.06
C ALA A 186 18.00 -3.88 -3.18
N ASN A 187 18.80 -4.00 -2.11
CA ASN A 187 19.98 -4.87 -2.04
C ASN A 187 19.64 -6.25 -1.51
N GLY A 188 18.57 -6.39 -0.76
CA GLY A 188 18.17 -7.64 -0.10
C GLY A 188 17.60 -8.68 -1.04
N GLY A 189 17.41 -9.89 -0.50
CA GLY A 189 16.69 -10.95 -1.19
C GLY A 189 15.17 -10.73 -1.22
N ILE A 190 14.64 -9.76 -0.45
CA ILE A 190 13.24 -9.33 -0.54
C ILE A 190 12.91 -8.75 -1.93
N TYR A 191 13.91 -8.22 -2.63
CA TYR A 191 13.83 -7.80 -4.01
C TYR A 191 14.28 -8.93 -4.94
N ASP A 192 13.47 -9.29 -5.93
CA ASP A 192 13.80 -10.32 -6.91
C ASP A 192 14.76 -9.78 -7.97
N HIS A 193 16.05 -10.05 -7.81
CA HIS A 193 17.11 -9.58 -8.71
C HIS A 193 17.09 -10.22 -10.11
N VAL A 194 16.30 -11.26 -10.32
CA VAL A 194 16.14 -11.94 -11.62
C VAL A 194 14.90 -11.45 -12.37
N GLY A 195 13.76 -11.42 -11.70
CA GLY A 195 12.46 -11.12 -12.32
C GLY A 195 11.81 -9.83 -11.85
N TYR A 196 12.46 -9.09 -10.95
CA TYR A 196 11.98 -7.85 -10.37
C TYR A 196 10.77 -7.99 -9.42
N GLY A 197 10.36 -6.90 -8.84
CA GLY A 197 9.29 -6.86 -7.84
C GLY A 197 9.74 -7.28 -6.45
N PHE A 198 8.99 -6.84 -5.44
CA PHE A 198 9.27 -7.08 -4.03
C PHE A 198 8.38 -8.17 -3.47
N ALA A 199 8.96 -9.04 -2.65
CA ALA A 199 8.24 -9.95 -1.78
C ALA A 199 7.62 -9.20 -0.60
N ARG A 200 6.70 -9.85 0.11
CA ARG A 200 5.83 -9.24 1.12
C ARG A 200 6.58 -8.72 2.35
N TYR A 201 7.47 -9.51 2.93
CA TYR A 201 8.27 -9.14 4.10
C TYR A 201 9.53 -10.00 4.19
N SER A 202 10.49 -9.56 5.01
CA SER A 202 11.67 -10.34 5.36
C SER A 202 11.49 -11.08 6.67
N THR A 203 11.93 -12.33 6.72
CA THR A 203 11.92 -13.15 7.95
C THR A 203 13.10 -12.85 8.86
N ASP A 204 14.12 -12.12 8.36
CA ASP A 204 15.32 -11.69 9.07
C ASP A 204 15.45 -10.15 9.12
N ASP A 205 16.45 -9.68 9.85
CA ASP A 205 16.70 -8.25 10.01
C ASP A 205 17.44 -7.62 8.81
N GLU A 206 18.08 -8.43 7.94
CA GLU A 206 18.97 -7.99 6.87
C GLU A 206 18.27 -7.80 5.52
N TRP A 207 16.98 -8.11 5.43
CA TRP A 207 16.19 -8.17 4.19
C TRP A 207 16.61 -9.31 3.24
N LEU A 208 17.31 -10.35 3.76
CA LEU A 208 17.85 -11.43 2.95
C LEU A 208 16.81 -12.50 2.62
N VAL A 209 16.19 -13.11 3.63
CA VAL A 209 15.26 -14.23 3.44
C VAL A 209 13.82 -13.71 3.48
N PRO A 210 13.17 -13.57 2.32
CA PRO A 210 11.79 -13.11 2.28
C PRO A 210 10.81 -14.24 2.59
N HIS A 211 9.58 -13.87 2.98
CA HIS A 211 8.42 -14.66 2.64
C HIS A 211 8.11 -14.38 1.17
N PHE A 212 8.25 -15.40 0.30
CA PHE A 212 8.35 -15.20 -1.15
C PHE A 212 7.07 -14.77 -1.86
N GLU A 213 5.95 -14.66 -1.16
CA GLU A 213 4.70 -14.10 -1.68
C GLU A 213 4.91 -12.67 -2.19
N LYS A 214 4.41 -12.35 -3.39
CA LYS A 214 4.47 -10.99 -3.94
C LYS A 214 3.07 -10.41 -4.03
N MET A 215 2.81 -9.34 -3.27
CA MET A 215 1.52 -8.67 -3.22
C MET A 215 1.48 -7.46 -4.15
N LEU A 216 0.36 -7.25 -4.82
CA LEU A 216 0.16 -6.06 -5.66
C LEU A 216 0.30 -4.77 -4.84
N TYR A 217 -0.32 -4.71 -3.66
CA TYR A 217 -0.32 -3.50 -2.85
C TYR A 217 1.07 -3.11 -2.32
N ASP A 218 1.92 -4.08 -1.96
CA ASP A 218 3.30 -3.79 -1.52
C ASP A 218 4.09 -3.16 -2.65
N ASN A 219 4.00 -3.71 -3.86
CA ASN A 219 4.67 -3.19 -5.04
C ASN A 219 4.11 -1.81 -5.45
N ALA A 220 2.81 -1.57 -5.30
CA ALA A 220 2.17 -0.27 -5.56
C ALA A 220 2.67 0.82 -4.60
N LEU A 221 2.67 0.53 -3.31
CA LEU A 221 3.11 1.48 -2.29
C LEU A 221 4.62 1.73 -2.32
N LEU A 222 5.42 0.70 -2.62
CA LEU A 222 6.87 0.85 -2.85
C LEU A 222 7.16 1.68 -4.10
N LEU A 223 6.41 1.49 -5.19
CA LEU A 223 6.51 2.34 -6.38
C LEU A 223 6.32 3.82 -6.02
N ILE A 224 5.33 4.14 -5.18
CA ILE A 224 5.10 5.50 -4.69
C ILE A 224 6.31 6.00 -3.87
N ALA A 225 6.78 5.19 -2.92
CA ALA A 225 7.89 5.57 -2.04
C ALA A 225 9.20 5.81 -2.80
N TYR A 226 9.58 4.92 -3.72
CA TYR A 226 10.75 5.08 -4.58
C TYR A 226 10.63 6.30 -5.50
N THR A 227 9.44 6.55 -6.06
CA THR A 227 9.18 7.71 -6.92
C THR A 227 9.31 9.02 -6.13
N GLU A 228 8.76 9.11 -4.92
CA GLU A 228 8.87 10.29 -4.06
C GLU A 228 10.32 10.49 -3.57
N ALA A 229 11.03 9.42 -3.21
CA ALA A 229 12.45 9.51 -2.87
C ALA A 229 13.30 9.99 -4.05
N TYR A 230 13.00 9.56 -5.29
CA TYR A 230 13.63 10.10 -6.48
C TYR A 230 13.36 11.59 -6.67
N GLN A 231 12.13 12.05 -6.43
CA GLN A 231 11.79 13.47 -6.56
C GLN A 231 12.66 14.35 -5.64
N ILE A 232 12.98 13.89 -4.44
CA ILE A 232 13.81 14.63 -3.47
C ILE A 232 15.30 14.49 -3.79
N THR A 233 15.78 13.27 -4.02
CA THR A 233 17.21 12.97 -4.08
C THR A 233 17.80 13.04 -5.48
N LYS A 234 16.97 12.91 -6.51
CA LYS A 234 17.40 12.71 -7.92
C LYS A 234 18.32 11.50 -8.12
N ASN A 235 18.26 10.53 -7.23
CA ASN A 235 19.02 9.30 -7.34
C ASN A 235 18.41 8.39 -8.41
N GLU A 236 19.09 8.23 -9.54
CA GLU A 236 18.62 7.43 -10.68
C GLU A 236 18.37 5.96 -10.34
N ARG A 237 18.99 5.42 -9.31
CA ARG A 237 18.69 4.07 -8.84
C ARG A 237 17.24 3.93 -8.38
N TYR A 238 16.67 4.94 -7.74
CA TYR A 238 15.27 4.87 -7.30
C TYR A 238 14.30 4.88 -8.48
N LYS A 239 14.62 5.64 -9.53
CA LYS A 239 13.89 5.57 -10.80
C LYS A 239 13.99 4.19 -11.43
N GLN A 240 15.20 3.62 -11.50
CA GLN A 240 15.42 2.27 -12.05
C GLN A 240 14.60 1.21 -11.30
N ILE A 241 14.59 1.22 -9.96
CA ILE A 241 13.77 0.29 -9.15
C ILE A 241 12.28 0.49 -9.44
N SER A 242 11.82 1.74 -9.56
CA SER A 242 10.42 2.03 -9.93
C SER A 242 10.06 1.44 -11.30
N GLU A 243 10.91 1.60 -12.31
CA GLU A 243 10.74 1.03 -13.66
C GLU A 243 10.74 -0.50 -13.64
N GLN A 244 11.54 -1.10 -12.78
CA GLN A 244 11.62 -2.55 -12.59
C GLN A 244 10.36 -3.09 -11.90
N ILE A 245 9.81 -2.40 -10.89
CA ILE A 245 8.52 -2.74 -10.29
C ILE A 245 7.42 -2.71 -11.36
N ILE A 246 7.36 -1.65 -12.17
CA ILE A 246 6.36 -1.52 -13.24
C ILE A 246 6.52 -2.64 -14.28
N THR A 247 7.75 -2.99 -14.63
CA THR A 247 8.05 -4.09 -15.54
C THR A 247 7.53 -5.43 -15.00
N PHE A 248 7.76 -5.72 -13.74
CA PHE A 248 7.23 -6.90 -13.07
C PHE A 248 5.69 -6.93 -13.10
N VAL A 249 5.04 -5.85 -12.67
CA VAL A 249 3.57 -5.76 -12.63
C VAL A 249 2.96 -5.92 -14.01
N ARG A 250 3.52 -5.24 -15.02
CA ARG A 250 3.08 -5.35 -16.43
C ARG A 250 3.16 -6.77 -16.95
N ARG A 251 4.25 -7.46 -16.66
CA ARG A 251 4.54 -8.79 -17.22
C ARG A 251 3.81 -9.91 -16.51
N GLU A 252 3.71 -9.85 -15.17
CA GLU A 252 3.30 -11.00 -14.37
C GLU A 252 1.98 -10.79 -13.62
N MET A 253 1.54 -9.55 -13.41
CA MET A 253 0.35 -9.25 -12.62
C MET A 253 -0.75 -8.51 -13.39
N THR A 254 -0.65 -8.38 -14.70
CA THR A 254 -1.64 -7.66 -15.51
C THR A 254 -2.45 -8.64 -16.35
N ASP A 255 -3.77 -8.56 -16.31
CA ASP A 255 -4.65 -9.34 -17.17
C ASP A 255 -4.75 -8.76 -18.58
N GLU A 256 -5.38 -9.51 -19.49
CA GLU A 256 -5.54 -9.10 -20.89
C GLU A 256 -6.39 -7.81 -21.08
N LYS A 257 -7.15 -7.42 -20.05
CA LYS A 257 -8.04 -6.23 -20.07
C LYS A 257 -7.46 -5.04 -19.33
N GLY A 258 -6.22 -5.16 -18.81
CA GLY A 258 -5.49 -4.11 -18.14
C GLY A 258 -5.71 -4.00 -16.62
N ALA A 259 -6.48 -4.90 -16.02
CA ALA A 259 -6.59 -4.98 -14.56
C ALA A 259 -5.36 -5.70 -13.96
N PHE A 260 -5.16 -5.55 -12.66
CA PHE A 260 -4.05 -6.19 -11.96
C PHE A 260 -4.56 -7.30 -11.03
N TYR A 261 -3.89 -8.45 -11.10
CA TYR A 261 -4.06 -9.57 -10.19
C TYR A 261 -3.56 -9.21 -8.78
N SER A 262 -4.02 -9.96 -7.76
CA SER A 262 -3.77 -9.63 -6.35
C SER A 262 -2.39 -10.03 -5.87
N ALA A 263 -1.95 -11.27 -6.17
CA ALA A 263 -0.73 -11.83 -5.59
C ALA A 263 -0.14 -12.98 -6.42
N LEU A 264 1.15 -13.25 -6.18
CA LEU A 264 1.82 -14.49 -6.52
C LEU A 264 2.10 -15.26 -5.24
N ASP A 265 1.82 -16.58 -5.24
CA ASP A 265 2.05 -17.45 -4.10
C ASP A 265 3.55 -17.56 -3.76
N ALA A 266 3.86 -17.74 -2.48
CA ALA A 266 5.21 -18.01 -2.01
C ALA A 266 5.70 -19.43 -2.38
N ASP A 267 4.75 -20.38 -2.45
CA ASP A 267 5.02 -21.80 -2.61
C ASP A 267 4.92 -22.23 -4.07
N THR A 268 5.81 -23.14 -4.45
CA THR A 268 5.72 -23.84 -5.72
C THR A 268 5.96 -25.32 -5.47
N GLU A 269 5.03 -26.18 -5.92
CA GLU A 269 5.10 -27.64 -5.68
C GLU A 269 5.22 -27.99 -4.19
N GLY A 270 4.60 -27.19 -3.31
CA GLY A 270 4.61 -27.39 -1.86
C GLY A 270 5.91 -26.99 -1.15
N VAL A 271 6.80 -26.25 -1.83
CA VAL A 271 8.07 -25.76 -1.27
C VAL A 271 8.14 -24.25 -1.42
N GLU A 272 8.29 -23.53 -0.30
CA GLU A 272 8.43 -22.08 -0.29
C GLU A 272 9.73 -21.64 -0.98
N GLY A 273 9.65 -20.64 -1.84
CA GLY A 273 10.78 -20.05 -2.53
C GLY A 273 11.37 -20.86 -3.68
N LYS A 274 10.91 -22.09 -3.94
CA LYS A 274 11.46 -22.99 -4.95
C LYS A 274 11.63 -22.36 -6.33
N TYR A 275 10.70 -21.50 -6.73
CA TYR A 275 10.76 -20.79 -8.01
C TYR A 275 11.89 -19.77 -8.08
N TYR A 276 12.29 -19.18 -6.94
CA TYR A 276 13.16 -18.00 -6.87
C TYR A 276 14.63 -18.32 -6.53
N VAL A 277 14.89 -19.45 -5.89
CA VAL A 277 16.24 -19.80 -5.38
C VAL A 277 17.09 -20.52 -6.44
N TRP A 278 18.42 -20.47 -6.28
CA TRP A 278 19.40 -21.01 -7.22
C TRP A 278 20.49 -21.80 -6.52
N SER A 279 20.98 -22.89 -7.12
CA SER A 279 22.27 -23.44 -6.76
C SER A 279 23.39 -22.75 -7.56
N LYS A 280 24.62 -22.80 -7.04
CA LYS A 280 25.78 -22.25 -7.79
C LYS A 280 25.98 -23.00 -9.11
N GLU A 281 25.81 -24.31 -9.10
CA GLU A 281 25.91 -25.14 -10.29
C GLU A 281 24.91 -24.71 -11.37
N GLU A 282 23.65 -24.52 -11.02
CA GLU A 282 22.62 -24.10 -11.97
C GLU A 282 22.93 -22.75 -12.61
N VAL A 283 23.50 -21.80 -11.84
CA VAL A 283 23.94 -20.51 -12.35
C VAL A 283 25.08 -20.68 -13.35
N LEU A 284 26.12 -21.49 -13.02
CA LEU A 284 27.26 -21.74 -13.89
C LEU A 284 26.86 -22.49 -15.16
N GLU A 285 25.99 -23.49 -15.06
CA GLU A 285 25.46 -24.21 -16.21
C GLU A 285 24.68 -23.29 -17.18
N THR A 286 23.92 -22.33 -16.62
CA THR A 286 23.10 -21.42 -17.42
C THR A 286 23.91 -20.32 -18.08
N LEU A 287 24.89 -19.77 -17.36
CA LEU A 287 25.64 -18.58 -17.80
C LEU A 287 27.01 -18.91 -18.42
N GLY A 288 27.54 -20.08 -18.16
CA GLY A 288 28.95 -20.43 -18.41
C GLY A 288 29.88 -19.89 -17.34
N ASP A 289 31.12 -20.40 -17.32
CA ASP A 289 32.06 -20.15 -16.21
C ASP A 289 32.36 -18.65 -15.98
N GLU A 290 32.70 -17.89 -17.04
CA GLU A 290 33.09 -16.50 -16.89
C GLU A 290 31.95 -15.60 -16.39
N LEU A 291 30.81 -15.63 -17.07
CA LEU A 291 29.67 -14.81 -16.71
C LEU A 291 29.00 -15.29 -15.42
N GLY A 292 29.01 -16.60 -15.20
CA GLY A 292 28.45 -17.24 -14.00
C GLY A 292 29.25 -16.88 -12.74
N GLU A 293 30.59 -16.95 -12.76
CA GLU A 293 31.41 -16.56 -11.61
C GLU A 293 31.26 -15.07 -11.30
N LEU A 294 31.20 -14.20 -12.31
CA LEU A 294 30.90 -12.78 -12.12
C LEU A 294 29.54 -12.59 -11.41
N TYR A 295 28.49 -13.27 -11.91
CA TYR A 295 27.17 -13.16 -11.32
C TYR A 295 27.15 -13.69 -9.87
N CYS A 296 27.80 -14.82 -9.61
CA CYS A 296 27.93 -15.39 -8.27
C CYS A 296 28.65 -14.44 -7.30
N ALA A 297 29.73 -13.79 -7.75
CA ALA A 297 30.48 -12.83 -6.95
C ALA A 297 29.63 -11.59 -6.62
N VAL A 298 28.88 -11.08 -7.59
CA VAL A 298 28.02 -9.90 -7.40
C VAL A 298 26.83 -10.21 -6.48
N TYR A 299 26.14 -11.31 -6.70
CA TYR A 299 24.88 -11.64 -6.01
C TYR A 299 25.03 -12.60 -4.83
N ASN A 300 26.23 -12.76 -4.30
CA ASN A 300 26.55 -13.57 -3.12
C ASN A 300 26.09 -15.03 -3.23
N ILE A 301 26.26 -15.63 -4.41
CA ILE A 301 25.89 -17.03 -4.67
C ILE A 301 27.09 -17.91 -4.35
N THR A 302 26.94 -18.79 -3.36
CA THR A 302 27.97 -19.69 -2.86
C THR A 302 27.60 -21.16 -3.05
N GLN A 303 28.57 -22.06 -2.87
CA GLN A 303 28.36 -23.49 -2.92
C GLN A 303 27.47 -23.99 -1.78
N GLU A 304 27.64 -23.41 -0.60
CA GLU A 304 26.90 -23.78 0.61
C GLU A 304 25.46 -23.23 0.60
N GLY A 305 25.23 -22.15 -0.14
CA GLY A 305 23.96 -21.43 -0.16
C GLY A 305 23.74 -20.52 1.06
N ASN A 306 22.76 -19.63 0.95
CA ASN A 306 22.33 -18.73 2.02
C ASN A 306 20.91 -19.02 2.50
N PHE A 307 20.24 -20.01 1.89
CA PHE A 307 18.89 -20.44 2.24
C PHE A 307 18.69 -21.93 1.94
N GLU A 308 18.62 -22.78 2.97
CA GLU A 308 18.34 -24.23 2.86
C GLU A 308 19.18 -24.97 1.81
N GLY A 309 20.47 -24.63 1.69
CA GLY A 309 21.39 -25.20 0.70
C GLY A 309 21.27 -24.62 -0.71
N HIS A 310 20.43 -23.64 -0.91
CA HIS A 310 20.28 -22.83 -2.13
C HIS A 310 20.65 -21.38 -1.86
N ASN A 311 20.62 -20.55 -2.89
CA ASN A 311 20.92 -19.13 -2.80
C ASN A 311 19.73 -18.26 -3.20
N ILE A 312 19.49 -17.24 -2.39
CA ILE A 312 18.69 -16.08 -2.73
C ILE A 312 19.67 -15.01 -3.23
N PRO A 313 19.62 -14.59 -4.51
CA PRO A 313 20.47 -13.53 -5.03
C PRO A 313 20.27 -12.23 -4.24
N ASN A 314 21.36 -11.59 -3.83
CA ASN A 314 21.32 -10.35 -3.07
C ASN A 314 22.62 -9.54 -3.22
N LEU A 315 22.56 -8.26 -2.86
CA LEU A 315 23.70 -7.32 -2.91
C LEU A 315 24.11 -6.83 -1.50
N ILE A 316 23.67 -7.47 -0.41
CA ILE A 316 23.81 -6.97 0.96
C ILE A 316 25.27 -6.71 1.32
N TYR A 317 26.16 -7.63 0.96
CA TYR A 317 27.58 -7.54 1.29
C TYR A 317 28.46 -7.19 0.08
N THR A 318 27.85 -6.86 -1.06
CA THR A 318 28.57 -6.61 -2.31
C THR A 318 29.05 -5.17 -2.39
N ARG A 319 30.32 -5.01 -2.70
CA ARG A 319 30.93 -3.73 -3.06
C ARG A 319 31.28 -3.78 -4.54
N LEU A 320 30.48 -3.11 -5.36
CA LEU A 320 30.62 -3.16 -6.82
C LEU A 320 32.00 -2.67 -7.30
N GLU A 321 32.65 -1.76 -6.56
CA GLU A 321 34.01 -1.30 -6.86
C GLU A 321 35.02 -2.45 -6.77
N ASP A 322 34.92 -3.26 -5.71
CA ASP A 322 35.82 -4.40 -5.52
C ASP A 322 35.63 -5.43 -6.64
N ILE A 323 34.38 -5.65 -7.07
CA ILE A 323 34.04 -6.55 -8.21
C ILE A 323 34.63 -6.01 -9.52
N LYS A 324 34.49 -4.72 -9.78
CA LYS A 324 35.08 -4.09 -10.99
C LYS A 324 36.58 -4.26 -11.05
N ASP A 325 37.26 -4.07 -9.92
CA ASP A 325 38.72 -4.25 -9.80
C ASP A 325 39.11 -5.72 -10.02
N GLU A 326 38.40 -6.67 -9.41
CA GLU A 326 38.67 -8.10 -9.50
C GLU A 326 38.51 -8.63 -10.94
N PHE A 327 37.43 -8.22 -11.63
CA PHE A 327 37.12 -8.69 -12.97
C PHE A 327 37.64 -7.75 -14.09
N ALA A 328 38.33 -6.68 -13.72
CA ALA A 328 38.88 -5.66 -14.63
C ALA A 328 37.83 -5.07 -15.58
N LEU A 329 36.65 -4.67 -15.05
CA LEU A 329 35.49 -4.15 -15.79
C LEU A 329 35.27 -2.66 -15.50
N THR A 330 34.78 -1.95 -16.51
CA THR A 330 34.18 -0.62 -16.33
C THR A 330 32.75 -0.74 -15.81
N ASP A 331 32.17 0.38 -15.36
CA ASP A 331 30.74 0.42 -14.93
C ASP A 331 29.79 -0.06 -16.03
N GLU A 332 30.00 0.41 -17.25
CA GLU A 332 29.18 0.04 -18.41
C GLU A 332 29.29 -1.45 -18.76
N GLU A 333 30.51 -2.00 -18.74
CA GLU A 333 30.75 -3.42 -19.00
C GLU A 333 30.11 -4.30 -17.92
N LEU A 334 30.25 -3.91 -16.64
CA LEU A 334 29.63 -4.63 -15.55
C LEU A 334 28.10 -4.63 -15.69
N GLN A 335 27.48 -3.47 -15.89
CA GLN A 335 26.04 -3.36 -16.08
C GLN A 335 25.52 -4.21 -17.24
N ASN A 336 26.20 -4.16 -18.40
CA ASN A 336 25.83 -4.93 -19.58
C ASN A 336 25.92 -6.45 -19.33
N LYS A 337 27.01 -6.90 -18.67
CA LYS A 337 27.18 -8.32 -18.32
C LYS A 337 26.13 -8.79 -17.30
N LEU A 338 25.81 -7.98 -16.31
CA LEU A 338 24.79 -8.32 -15.31
C LEU A 338 23.38 -8.38 -15.93
N GLU A 339 23.05 -7.49 -16.87
CA GLU A 339 21.76 -7.55 -17.56
C GLU A 339 21.67 -8.75 -18.52
N GLU A 340 22.78 -9.10 -19.18
CA GLU A 340 22.86 -10.35 -19.96
C GLU A 340 22.63 -11.57 -19.08
N ALA A 341 23.30 -11.64 -17.93
CA ALA A 341 23.17 -12.73 -16.96
C ALA A 341 21.74 -12.83 -16.44
N ARG A 342 21.18 -11.69 -16.01
CA ARG A 342 19.81 -11.62 -15.49
C ARG A 342 18.80 -12.14 -16.52
N THR A 343 18.94 -11.73 -17.79
CA THR A 343 18.03 -12.15 -18.86
C THR A 343 18.09 -13.66 -19.08
N LYS A 344 19.28 -14.25 -19.16
CA LYS A 344 19.46 -15.70 -19.30
C LYS A 344 18.88 -16.47 -18.11
N LEU A 345 19.12 -16.00 -16.89
CA LEU A 345 18.56 -16.62 -15.69
C LEU A 345 17.03 -16.47 -15.63
N PHE A 346 16.50 -15.34 -16.07
CA PHE A 346 15.05 -15.14 -16.13
C PHE A 346 14.42 -16.13 -17.14
N GLU A 347 14.99 -16.29 -18.33
CA GLU A 347 14.54 -17.27 -19.32
C GLU A 347 14.63 -18.71 -18.77
N LYS A 348 15.74 -19.05 -18.10
CA LYS A 348 15.91 -20.35 -17.46
C LYS A 348 14.88 -20.61 -16.36
N ARG A 349 14.60 -19.60 -15.53
CA ARG A 349 13.60 -19.69 -14.47
C ARG A 349 12.17 -19.93 -15.00
N GLN A 350 11.84 -19.43 -16.18
CA GLN A 350 10.53 -19.66 -16.80
C GLN A 350 10.27 -21.13 -17.19
N GLU A 351 11.32 -21.98 -17.23
CA GLU A 351 11.15 -23.41 -17.42
C GLU A 351 10.64 -24.13 -16.16
N ARG A 352 10.71 -23.47 -14.99
CA ARG A 352 10.23 -24.00 -13.73
C ARG A 352 8.70 -23.88 -13.63
N THR A 353 8.10 -24.69 -12.76
CA THR A 353 6.68 -24.53 -12.41
C THR A 353 6.46 -23.12 -11.82
N TYR A 354 5.58 -22.35 -12.46
CA TYR A 354 5.30 -20.98 -12.06
C TYR A 354 4.46 -20.95 -10.75
N PRO A 355 4.69 -19.99 -9.83
CA PRO A 355 3.86 -19.82 -8.64
C PRO A 355 2.39 -19.60 -9.00
N HIS A 356 1.49 -20.07 -8.13
CA HIS A 356 0.07 -19.81 -8.33
C HIS A 356 -0.21 -18.31 -8.31
N VAL A 357 -0.99 -17.86 -9.30
CA VAL A 357 -1.44 -16.47 -9.38
C VAL A 357 -2.81 -16.39 -8.71
N ASP A 358 -2.93 -15.55 -7.68
CA ASP A 358 -4.23 -15.14 -7.20
C ASP A 358 -4.80 -14.08 -8.14
N ASP A 359 -5.60 -14.53 -9.08
CA ASP A 359 -6.13 -13.76 -10.20
C ASP A 359 -7.36 -12.91 -9.85
N LYS A 360 -7.68 -12.78 -8.56
CA LYS A 360 -8.68 -11.82 -8.10
C LYS A 360 -8.25 -10.39 -8.48
N VAL A 361 -9.17 -9.62 -9.01
CA VAL A 361 -9.02 -8.19 -9.21
C VAL A 361 -9.73 -7.48 -8.05
N LEU A 362 -8.97 -6.94 -7.12
CA LEU A 362 -9.47 -6.20 -5.97
C LEU A 362 -9.47 -4.71 -6.26
N THR A 363 -10.59 -4.03 -6.04
CA THR A 363 -10.74 -2.59 -6.34
C THR A 363 -9.72 -1.75 -5.61
N SER A 364 -9.57 -1.95 -4.29
CA SER A 364 -8.64 -1.19 -3.45
C SER A 364 -7.18 -1.35 -3.90
N TRP A 365 -6.72 -2.58 -4.16
CA TRP A 365 -5.33 -2.81 -4.54
C TRP A 365 -5.02 -2.33 -5.96
N ASN A 366 -5.96 -2.49 -6.89
CA ASN A 366 -5.86 -1.90 -8.22
C ASN A 366 -5.77 -0.37 -8.15
N ALA A 367 -6.58 0.25 -7.29
CA ALA A 367 -6.55 1.70 -7.09
C ALA A 367 -5.19 2.19 -6.58
N LEU A 368 -4.53 1.47 -5.66
CA LEU A 368 -3.17 1.80 -5.22
C LEU A 368 -2.15 1.70 -6.37
N MET A 369 -2.24 0.67 -7.20
CA MET A 369 -1.34 0.53 -8.35
C MET A 369 -1.60 1.61 -9.40
N ILE A 370 -2.85 1.99 -9.66
CA ILE A 370 -3.20 3.13 -10.52
C ILE A 370 -2.57 4.42 -9.99
N ALA A 371 -2.67 4.68 -8.68
CA ALA A 371 -2.06 5.85 -8.05
C ALA A 371 -0.53 5.86 -8.21
N GLY A 372 0.13 4.72 -7.98
CA GLY A 372 1.57 4.57 -8.17
C GLY A 372 2.02 4.79 -9.61
N LEU A 373 1.32 4.19 -10.56
CA LEU A 373 1.61 4.35 -12.01
C LEU A 373 1.39 5.79 -12.49
N ALA A 374 0.29 6.42 -12.10
CA ALA A 374 0.00 7.80 -12.46
C ALA A 374 1.06 8.76 -11.89
N LYS A 375 1.48 8.54 -10.62
CA LYS A 375 2.58 9.30 -10.02
C LYS A 375 3.90 9.09 -10.77
N ALA A 376 4.28 7.85 -11.08
CA ALA A 376 5.47 7.54 -11.85
C ALA A 376 5.42 8.17 -13.27
N ALA A 377 4.26 8.12 -13.92
CA ALA A 377 4.06 8.71 -15.25
C ALA A 377 4.40 10.21 -15.28
N LYS A 378 3.89 10.99 -14.32
CA LYS A 378 4.16 12.43 -14.27
C LYS A 378 5.59 12.77 -13.88
N VAL A 379 6.18 12.01 -12.94
CA VAL A 379 7.53 12.27 -12.42
C VAL A 379 8.61 11.90 -13.43
N TYR A 380 8.45 10.79 -14.13
CA TYR A 380 9.41 10.29 -15.12
C TYR A 380 9.11 10.74 -16.54
N ASN A 381 8.01 11.47 -16.76
CA ASN A 381 7.52 11.87 -18.08
C ASN A 381 7.35 10.66 -19.02
N ALA A 382 6.67 9.62 -18.50
CA ALA A 382 6.48 8.32 -19.15
C ALA A 382 4.98 8.07 -19.42
N PRO A 383 4.46 8.49 -20.58
CA PRO A 383 3.01 8.40 -20.88
C PRO A 383 2.50 6.95 -20.91
N GLU A 384 3.33 5.96 -21.20
CA GLU A 384 2.98 4.55 -21.19
C GLU A 384 2.55 4.04 -19.79
N TYR A 385 3.04 4.65 -18.71
CA TYR A 385 2.59 4.31 -17.35
C TYR A 385 1.21 4.89 -17.07
N LEU A 386 0.92 6.06 -17.63
CA LEU A 386 -0.42 6.65 -17.53
C LEU A 386 -1.44 5.82 -18.33
N GLU A 387 -1.08 5.33 -19.51
CA GLU A 387 -1.94 4.43 -20.32
C GLU A 387 -2.27 3.15 -19.52
N MET A 388 -1.28 2.55 -18.89
CA MET A 388 -1.46 1.37 -18.04
C MET A 388 -2.39 1.67 -16.83
N ALA A 389 -2.21 2.81 -16.17
CA ALA A 389 -3.08 3.25 -15.08
C ALA A 389 -4.52 3.47 -15.54
N ARG A 390 -4.72 4.07 -16.72
CA ARG A 390 -6.06 4.30 -17.30
C ARG A 390 -6.76 3.01 -17.67
N ALA A 391 -6.08 2.04 -18.25
CA ALA A 391 -6.66 0.75 -18.58
C ALA A 391 -7.24 0.06 -17.32
N ALA A 392 -6.49 0.09 -16.23
CA ALA A 392 -6.96 -0.46 -14.95
C ALA A 392 -8.12 0.35 -14.36
N ALA A 393 -8.09 1.69 -14.45
CA ALA A 393 -9.21 2.54 -14.00
C ALA A 393 -10.48 2.28 -14.81
N GLU A 394 -10.37 2.16 -16.13
CA GLU A 394 -11.49 1.82 -17.00
C GLU A 394 -12.06 0.42 -16.71
N PHE A 395 -11.19 -0.54 -16.35
CA PHE A 395 -11.67 -1.85 -15.91
C PHE A 395 -12.53 -1.74 -14.65
N ILE A 396 -12.07 -1.00 -13.62
CA ILE A 396 -12.85 -0.77 -12.40
C ILE A 396 -14.19 -0.12 -12.74
N GLU A 397 -14.18 0.94 -13.54
CA GLU A 397 -15.38 1.69 -13.92
C GLU A 397 -16.41 0.82 -14.66
N ASN A 398 -15.93 -0.06 -15.56
CA ASN A 398 -16.79 -0.89 -16.39
C ASN A 398 -17.25 -2.21 -15.72
N LYS A 399 -16.49 -2.73 -14.74
CA LYS A 399 -16.75 -4.05 -14.13
C LYS A 399 -17.10 -3.97 -12.65
N LEU A 400 -16.38 -3.14 -11.89
CA LEU A 400 -16.47 -3.09 -10.43
C LEU A 400 -17.35 -1.94 -9.90
N ILE A 401 -17.93 -1.12 -10.76
CA ILE A 401 -18.99 -0.18 -10.38
C ILE A 401 -20.31 -0.71 -10.93
N GLN A 402 -21.19 -1.16 -10.03
CA GLN A 402 -22.50 -1.70 -10.38
C GLN A 402 -23.61 -0.85 -9.71
N ASP A 403 -24.54 -0.34 -10.51
CA ASP A 403 -25.64 0.53 -10.06
C ASP A 403 -25.16 1.71 -9.19
N GLY A 404 -23.98 2.26 -9.54
CA GLY A 404 -23.33 3.37 -8.82
C GLY A 404 -22.60 2.95 -7.53
N ARG A 405 -22.58 1.66 -7.19
CA ARG A 405 -21.91 1.12 -6.00
C ARG A 405 -20.60 0.45 -6.38
N ILE A 406 -19.50 0.82 -5.75
CA ILE A 406 -18.22 0.13 -5.90
C ILE A 406 -18.31 -1.24 -5.25
N MET A 407 -17.77 -2.25 -5.94
CA MET A 407 -17.70 -3.63 -5.52
C MET A 407 -16.24 -3.99 -5.15
N VAL A 408 -16.06 -4.97 -4.27
CA VAL A 408 -14.73 -5.38 -3.78
C VAL A 408 -13.92 -6.09 -4.84
N ARG A 409 -14.52 -7.10 -5.49
CA ARG A 409 -13.76 -8.11 -6.22
C ARG A 409 -14.41 -8.50 -7.54
N TYR A 410 -13.58 -8.67 -8.57
CA TYR A 410 -13.90 -9.35 -9.82
C TYR A 410 -13.00 -10.58 -9.99
N ARG A 411 -13.61 -11.72 -10.37
CA ARG A 411 -12.90 -12.94 -10.76
C ARG A 411 -13.80 -13.80 -11.64
N ASP A 412 -13.27 -14.38 -12.73
CA ASP A 412 -14.01 -15.31 -13.62
C ASP A 412 -15.37 -14.78 -14.12
N GLY A 413 -15.47 -13.48 -14.38
CA GLY A 413 -16.72 -12.83 -14.80
C GLY A 413 -17.68 -12.52 -13.65
N GLU A 414 -17.39 -12.92 -12.43
CA GLU A 414 -18.21 -12.69 -11.25
C GLU A 414 -17.73 -11.47 -10.48
N VAL A 415 -18.67 -10.62 -10.05
CA VAL A 415 -18.42 -9.47 -9.17
C VAL A 415 -19.07 -9.74 -7.84
N LYS A 416 -18.33 -9.57 -6.74
CA LYS A 416 -18.83 -9.84 -5.38
C LYS A 416 -18.49 -8.72 -4.41
N ASN A 417 -19.33 -8.69 -3.39
CA ASN A 417 -19.26 -7.86 -2.19
C ASN A 417 -19.27 -6.36 -2.47
N LYS A 418 -20.10 -5.65 -1.71
CA LYS A 418 -20.14 -4.19 -1.72
C LYS A 418 -18.84 -3.64 -1.13
N GLY A 419 -18.23 -2.69 -1.82
CA GLY A 419 -16.97 -2.08 -1.43
C GLY A 419 -16.99 -1.47 -0.03
N PHE A 420 -15.84 -1.53 0.62
CA PHE A 420 -15.55 -0.94 1.92
C PHE A 420 -14.97 0.47 1.74
N ILE A 421 -14.73 1.16 2.84
CA ILE A 421 -14.15 2.52 2.78
C ILE A 421 -12.79 2.53 2.08
N ASP A 422 -11.98 1.48 2.20
CA ASP A 422 -10.68 1.37 1.54
C ASP A 422 -10.81 1.38 0.02
N ASP A 423 -11.82 0.70 -0.54
CA ASP A 423 -12.09 0.70 -1.98
C ASP A 423 -12.39 2.10 -2.50
N TYR A 424 -13.14 2.88 -1.75
CA TYR A 424 -13.47 4.27 -2.07
C TYR A 424 -12.29 5.21 -1.85
N ALA A 425 -11.61 5.10 -0.72
CA ALA A 425 -10.49 5.96 -0.35
C ALA A 425 -9.31 5.83 -1.33
N PHE A 426 -8.97 4.60 -1.70
CA PHE A 426 -7.86 4.35 -2.61
C PHE A 426 -8.22 4.72 -4.06
N LEU A 427 -9.49 4.51 -4.47
CA LEU A 427 -9.93 4.96 -5.79
C LEU A 427 -10.00 6.50 -5.88
N LEU A 428 -10.36 7.18 -4.79
CA LEU A 428 -10.27 8.64 -4.70
C LEU A 428 -8.82 9.11 -4.89
N TRP A 429 -7.88 8.46 -4.22
CA TRP A 429 -6.45 8.73 -4.40
C TRP A 429 -6.02 8.49 -5.86
N ALA A 430 -6.43 7.38 -6.44
CA ALA A 430 -6.13 7.06 -7.84
C ALA A 430 -6.65 8.13 -8.82
N TYR A 431 -7.88 8.60 -8.67
CA TYR A 431 -8.43 9.66 -9.53
C TYR A 431 -7.70 10.99 -9.37
N ILE A 432 -7.28 11.34 -8.16
CA ILE A 432 -6.48 12.56 -7.93
C ILE A 432 -5.10 12.42 -8.60
N GLU A 433 -4.42 11.28 -8.49
CA GLU A 433 -3.13 11.06 -9.16
C GLU A 433 -3.27 11.01 -10.70
N LEU A 434 -4.33 10.40 -11.23
CA LEU A 434 -4.65 10.44 -12.67
C LEU A 434 -4.87 11.87 -13.16
N TYR A 435 -5.61 12.69 -12.39
CA TYR A 435 -5.78 14.09 -12.68
C TYR A 435 -4.44 14.83 -12.71
N GLU A 436 -3.62 14.69 -11.67
CA GLU A 436 -2.32 15.37 -11.59
C GLU A 436 -1.33 14.94 -12.68
N ALA A 437 -1.44 13.70 -13.15
CA ALA A 437 -0.60 13.20 -14.25
C ALA A 437 -1.06 13.72 -15.62
N SER A 438 -2.36 13.79 -15.86
CA SER A 438 -2.93 14.14 -17.17
C SER A 438 -3.41 15.58 -17.28
N LEU A 439 -3.75 16.19 -16.14
CA LEU A 439 -4.49 17.46 -16.03
C LEU A 439 -5.84 17.42 -16.77
N ASP A 440 -6.45 16.23 -16.86
CA ASP A 440 -7.80 16.07 -17.42
C ASP A 440 -8.83 16.25 -16.30
N LEU A 441 -9.59 17.32 -16.37
CA LEU A 441 -10.62 17.66 -15.38
C LEU A 441 -11.72 16.61 -15.24
N THR A 442 -11.82 15.66 -16.18
CA THR A 442 -12.75 14.53 -16.08
C THR A 442 -12.41 13.65 -14.87
N ASP A 443 -11.10 13.41 -14.62
CA ASP A 443 -10.67 12.63 -13.46
C ASP A 443 -10.98 13.35 -12.14
N LEU A 444 -10.83 14.67 -12.10
CA LEU A 444 -11.20 15.48 -10.94
C LEU A 444 -12.71 15.49 -10.68
N ARG A 445 -13.53 15.50 -11.75
CA ARG A 445 -15.00 15.34 -11.63
C ARG A 445 -15.37 13.96 -11.09
N LYS A 446 -14.68 12.90 -11.53
CA LYS A 446 -14.87 11.55 -10.99
C LYS A 446 -14.51 11.51 -9.50
N ALA A 447 -13.40 12.12 -9.10
CA ALA A 447 -12.98 12.24 -7.71
C ALA A 447 -14.03 12.92 -6.83
N LYS A 448 -14.57 14.07 -7.30
CA LYS A 448 -15.61 14.82 -6.57
C LYS A 448 -16.91 14.04 -6.44
N LYS A 449 -17.34 13.34 -7.51
CA LYS A 449 -18.51 12.47 -7.45
C LYS A 449 -18.31 11.32 -6.47
N LEU A 450 -17.15 10.66 -6.52
CA LEU A 450 -16.82 9.55 -5.63
C LEU A 450 -16.81 9.98 -4.17
N GLU A 451 -16.29 11.16 -3.85
CA GLU A 451 -16.32 11.74 -2.50
C GLU A 451 -17.77 11.90 -2.00
N ALA A 452 -18.66 12.46 -2.82
CA ALA A 452 -20.06 12.65 -2.45
C ALA A 452 -20.77 11.29 -2.20
N ASP A 453 -20.55 10.29 -3.07
CA ASP A 453 -21.11 8.95 -2.92
C ASP A 453 -20.59 8.27 -1.63
N MET A 454 -19.29 8.39 -1.36
CA MET A 454 -18.62 7.86 -0.17
C MET A 454 -19.14 8.51 1.11
N LYS A 455 -19.30 9.82 1.13
CA LYS A 455 -19.84 10.56 2.28
C LYS A 455 -21.24 10.07 2.64
N GLY A 456 -22.10 9.85 1.65
CA GLY A 456 -23.46 9.35 1.86
C GLY A 456 -23.53 7.93 2.45
N LEU A 457 -22.50 7.09 2.20
CA LEU A 457 -22.48 5.70 2.63
C LEU A 457 -21.76 5.47 3.96
N PHE A 458 -20.67 6.21 4.22
CA PHE A 458 -19.71 5.86 5.26
C PHE A 458 -19.49 6.94 6.33
N TRP A 459 -19.83 8.20 6.06
CA TRP A 459 -19.54 9.30 6.99
C TRP A 459 -20.35 9.23 8.27
N ASP A 460 -19.70 9.42 9.42
CA ASP A 460 -20.36 9.60 10.71
C ASP A 460 -20.62 11.09 10.97
N GLU A 461 -21.86 11.52 10.82
CA GLU A 461 -22.27 12.92 11.00
C GLU A 461 -22.18 13.39 12.45
N GLU A 462 -22.24 12.48 13.42
CA GLU A 462 -22.25 12.82 14.84
C GLU A 462 -20.83 12.96 15.40
N HIS A 463 -19.94 12.01 15.09
CA HIS A 463 -18.63 11.91 15.73
C HIS A 463 -17.46 12.15 14.75
N GLY A 464 -17.72 12.28 13.46
CA GLY A 464 -16.68 12.38 12.43
C GLY A 464 -16.00 11.04 12.13
N GLY A 465 -15.20 11.02 11.04
CA GLY A 465 -14.57 9.82 10.52
C GLY A 465 -15.52 8.96 9.67
N PHE A 466 -14.94 8.00 8.96
CA PHE A 466 -15.68 7.10 8.07
C PHE A 466 -15.74 5.70 8.68
N TYR A 467 -16.95 5.14 8.69
CA TYR A 467 -17.13 3.73 9.04
C TYR A 467 -16.48 2.83 8.00
N PHE A 468 -16.01 1.65 8.44
CA PHE A 468 -15.39 0.68 7.55
C PHE A 468 -16.39 0.11 6.52
N THR A 469 -17.62 -0.15 6.95
CA THR A 469 -18.71 -0.67 6.11
C THR A 469 -19.71 0.42 5.72
N GLY A 470 -20.29 0.31 4.52
CA GLY A 470 -21.37 1.19 4.07
C GLY A 470 -22.65 1.03 4.91
N SER A 471 -23.48 2.06 4.93
CA SER A 471 -24.80 2.02 5.61
C SER A 471 -25.76 0.99 5.02
N ASP A 472 -25.48 0.49 3.82
CA ASP A 472 -26.22 -0.51 3.07
C ASP A 472 -25.62 -1.93 3.18
N ALA A 473 -24.59 -2.10 4.02
CA ALA A 473 -23.93 -3.39 4.24
C ALA A 473 -24.70 -4.28 5.23
N GLU A 474 -24.29 -5.56 5.29
CA GLU A 474 -24.77 -6.51 6.29
C GLU A 474 -24.49 -5.99 7.72
N ALA A 475 -25.45 -6.12 8.62
CA ALA A 475 -25.25 -5.74 10.01
C ALA A 475 -24.39 -6.77 10.75
N LEU A 476 -23.19 -6.39 11.17
CA LEU A 476 -22.31 -7.17 12.03
C LEU A 476 -22.47 -6.74 13.50
N ILE A 477 -21.65 -7.31 14.40
CA ILE A 477 -21.68 -7.00 15.85
C ILE A 477 -21.50 -5.51 16.12
N VAL A 478 -20.61 -4.87 15.36
CA VAL A 478 -20.36 -3.43 15.38
C VAL A 478 -20.14 -2.93 13.95
N ARG A 479 -20.37 -1.63 13.77
CA ARG A 479 -19.93 -0.89 12.61
C ARG A 479 -18.75 -0.03 13.04
N ASP A 480 -17.54 -0.47 12.70
CA ASP A 480 -16.30 0.07 13.20
C ASP A 480 -15.71 1.16 12.28
N LYS A 481 -14.78 1.95 12.81
CA LYS A 481 -13.97 2.93 12.09
C LYS A 481 -12.51 2.61 12.30
N GLU A 482 -11.82 2.22 11.25
CA GLU A 482 -10.40 1.88 11.31
C GLU A 482 -9.53 3.09 10.90
N VAL A 483 -8.48 3.35 11.69
CA VAL A 483 -7.48 4.39 11.40
C VAL A 483 -6.05 3.87 11.51
N TYR A 484 -5.86 2.66 12.03
CA TYR A 484 -4.56 2.02 12.17
C TYR A 484 -3.99 1.62 10.81
N ASP A 485 -2.74 2.03 10.55
CA ASP A 485 -2.00 1.63 9.36
C ASP A 485 -1.27 0.31 9.61
N GLY A 486 -1.67 -0.73 8.89
CA GLY A 486 -1.03 -2.04 8.89
C GLY A 486 -0.01 -2.19 7.75
N ALA A 487 -0.05 -3.31 7.04
CA ALA A 487 0.68 -3.48 5.77
C ALA A 487 0.14 -2.52 4.69
N LEU A 488 -1.16 -2.22 4.76
CA LEU A 488 -1.84 -1.19 3.98
C LEU A 488 -2.13 0.02 4.88
N PRO A 489 -2.14 1.24 4.35
CA PRO A 489 -2.71 2.37 5.06
C PRO A 489 -4.22 2.18 5.24
N SER A 490 -4.79 2.69 6.32
CA SER A 490 -6.24 2.66 6.53
C SER A 490 -6.99 3.60 5.58
N GLY A 491 -8.24 3.28 5.27
CA GLY A 491 -9.10 4.17 4.46
C GLY A 491 -9.25 5.56 5.09
N ASN A 492 -9.45 5.65 6.41
CA ASN A 492 -9.45 6.94 7.10
C ASN A 492 -8.09 7.65 7.02
N GLY A 493 -6.97 6.90 7.09
CA GLY A 493 -5.63 7.46 6.92
C GLY A 493 -5.43 8.09 5.55
N VAL A 494 -5.86 7.40 4.49
CA VAL A 494 -5.80 7.91 3.12
C VAL A 494 -6.72 9.12 2.95
N LEU A 495 -7.95 9.07 3.48
CA LEU A 495 -8.91 10.16 3.36
C LEU A 495 -8.48 11.43 4.09
N ALA A 496 -7.77 11.33 5.21
CA ALA A 496 -7.20 12.50 5.89
C ALA A 496 -6.27 13.32 4.96
N VAL A 497 -5.58 12.65 4.03
CA VAL A 497 -4.74 13.29 3.00
C VAL A 497 -5.58 13.75 1.80
N GLN A 498 -6.39 12.84 1.25
CA GLN A 498 -7.03 13.06 -0.05
C GLN A 498 -8.18 14.08 -0.01
N LEU A 499 -8.92 14.18 1.10
CA LEU A 499 -9.95 15.21 1.26
C LEU A 499 -9.34 16.62 1.25
N SER A 500 -8.20 16.80 1.95
CA SER A 500 -7.49 18.08 1.93
C SER A 500 -6.96 18.42 0.53
N ARG A 501 -6.44 17.45 -0.22
CA ARG A 501 -5.99 17.64 -1.61
C ARG A 501 -7.15 17.99 -2.53
N LEU A 502 -8.26 17.25 -2.46
CA LEU A 502 -9.45 17.50 -3.26
C LEU A 502 -10.05 18.87 -2.95
N GLY A 503 -10.12 19.23 -1.66
CA GLY A 503 -10.62 20.54 -1.22
C GLY A 503 -9.85 21.70 -1.84
N ARG A 504 -8.52 21.61 -1.90
CA ARG A 504 -7.69 22.64 -2.55
C ARG A 504 -7.84 22.67 -4.07
N LEU A 505 -7.93 21.50 -4.71
CA LEU A 505 -8.13 21.40 -6.16
C LEU A 505 -9.50 21.94 -6.60
N THR A 506 -10.52 21.79 -5.77
CA THR A 506 -11.89 22.20 -6.12
C THR A 506 -12.33 23.54 -5.50
N GLY A 507 -11.59 24.02 -4.50
CA GLY A 507 -12.00 25.18 -3.69
C GLY A 507 -13.11 24.84 -2.67
N ASP A 508 -13.38 23.56 -2.44
CA ASP A 508 -14.43 23.10 -1.50
C ASP A 508 -13.89 23.05 -0.07
N LEU A 509 -14.09 24.14 0.67
CA LEU A 509 -13.60 24.25 2.05
C LEU A 509 -14.27 23.26 3.01
N SER A 510 -15.45 22.73 2.69
CA SER A 510 -16.12 21.75 3.54
C SER A 510 -15.33 20.44 3.70
N LEU A 511 -14.46 20.11 2.72
CA LEU A 511 -13.57 18.95 2.79
C LEU A 511 -12.44 19.15 3.79
N HIS A 512 -11.96 20.38 3.99
CA HIS A 512 -11.02 20.70 5.06
C HIS A 512 -11.66 20.57 6.44
N ASP A 513 -12.91 21.04 6.60
CA ASP A 513 -13.67 20.89 7.83
C ASP A 513 -13.92 19.40 8.15
N GLN A 514 -14.18 18.59 7.12
CA GLN A 514 -14.35 17.15 7.26
C GLN A 514 -13.06 16.46 7.73
N ALA A 515 -11.91 16.82 7.14
CA ALA A 515 -10.60 16.34 7.59
C ALA A 515 -10.30 16.75 9.05
N ALA A 516 -10.63 18.01 9.42
CA ALA A 516 -10.46 18.48 10.80
C ALA A 516 -11.30 17.68 11.81
N LYS A 517 -12.55 17.35 11.45
CA LYS A 517 -13.39 16.46 12.26
C LYS A 517 -12.80 15.06 12.41
N MET A 518 -12.13 14.54 11.37
CA MET A 518 -11.42 13.25 11.46
C MET A 518 -10.26 13.31 12.47
N PHE A 519 -9.47 14.39 12.49
CA PHE A 519 -8.38 14.56 13.45
C PHE A 519 -8.88 14.58 14.90
N ALA A 520 -10.04 15.16 15.15
CA ALA A 520 -10.68 15.13 16.46
C ALA A 520 -11.25 13.73 16.79
N ALA A 521 -11.90 13.08 15.83
CA ALA A 521 -12.51 11.75 16.02
C ALA A 521 -11.50 10.65 16.40
N PHE A 522 -10.31 10.68 15.81
CA PHE A 522 -9.27 9.68 16.02
C PHE A 522 -8.15 10.14 16.98
N HIS A 523 -8.35 11.24 17.71
CA HIS A 523 -7.35 11.79 18.62
C HIS A 523 -6.84 10.75 19.63
N GLY A 524 -7.72 9.95 20.23
CA GLY A 524 -7.37 8.95 21.25
C GLY A 524 -6.45 7.86 20.67
N ASP A 525 -6.83 7.24 19.58
CA ASP A 525 -6.09 6.16 18.94
C ASP A 525 -4.73 6.64 18.44
N VAL A 526 -4.69 7.76 17.73
CA VAL A 526 -3.47 8.34 17.18
C VAL A 526 -2.50 8.79 18.28
N SER A 527 -3.02 9.41 19.34
CA SER A 527 -2.18 9.85 20.47
C SER A 527 -1.60 8.68 21.27
N ALA A 528 -2.32 7.55 21.35
CA ALA A 528 -1.85 6.36 22.04
C ALA A 528 -0.68 5.69 21.32
N TYR A 529 -0.71 5.62 19.98
CA TYR A 529 0.32 4.96 19.18
C TYR A 529 0.58 5.70 17.85
N PRO A 530 1.24 6.89 17.87
CA PRO A 530 1.39 7.74 16.70
C PRO A 530 2.07 7.08 15.50
N SER A 531 3.12 6.27 15.73
CA SER A 531 3.85 5.59 14.64
C SER A 531 3.04 4.51 13.90
N GLY A 532 1.92 4.08 14.46
CA GLY A 532 0.95 3.20 13.80
C GLY A 532 -0.08 3.93 12.92
N HIS A 533 0.04 5.25 12.74
CA HIS A 533 -0.93 6.08 12.02
C HIS A 533 -0.24 7.09 11.10
N THR A 534 0.88 6.68 10.50
CA THR A 534 1.75 7.58 9.73
C THR A 534 1.08 8.13 8.48
N ASN A 535 0.21 7.35 7.83
CA ASN A 535 -0.54 7.85 6.66
C ASN A 535 -1.59 8.90 7.08
N PHE A 536 -2.31 8.66 8.16
CA PHE A 536 -3.25 9.64 8.73
C PHE A 536 -2.54 10.94 9.10
N LEU A 537 -1.37 10.83 9.72
CA LEU A 537 -0.55 11.97 10.14
C LEU A 537 0.08 12.74 8.99
N GLN A 538 0.20 12.18 7.78
CA GLN A 538 0.53 12.97 6.58
C GLN A 538 -0.54 14.02 6.28
N GLY A 539 -1.82 13.68 6.49
CA GLY A 539 -2.93 14.63 6.37
C GLY A 539 -2.84 15.78 7.38
N LEU A 540 -2.52 15.47 8.62
CA LEU A 540 -2.29 16.48 9.66
C LEU A 540 -1.05 17.34 9.35
N LEU A 541 0.08 16.71 8.97
CA LEU A 541 1.32 17.39 8.61
C LEU A 541 1.11 18.41 7.49
N SER A 542 0.25 18.08 6.53
CA SER A 542 -0.07 18.97 5.41
C SER A 542 -0.68 20.33 5.85
N GLN A 543 -1.29 20.38 7.04
CA GLN A 543 -1.86 21.64 7.58
C GLN A 543 -0.78 22.60 8.09
N PHE A 544 0.40 22.09 8.45
CA PHE A 544 1.52 22.90 8.95
C PHE A 544 2.55 23.26 7.88
N MET A 545 2.46 22.64 6.70
CA MET A 545 3.34 22.92 5.57
C MET A 545 2.77 24.06 4.71
N PRO A 546 3.63 24.85 4.01
CA PRO A 546 3.17 25.82 3.04
C PRO A 546 2.25 25.20 1.99
N GLN A 547 1.12 25.82 1.74
CA GLN A 547 0.11 25.38 0.78
C GLN A 547 0.04 26.39 -0.37
N LYS A 548 0.07 25.91 -1.61
CA LYS A 548 -0.09 26.76 -2.79
C LYS A 548 -1.12 26.17 -3.75
N GLU A 549 -1.98 27.01 -4.27
CA GLU A 549 -2.88 26.73 -5.39
C GLU A 549 -2.29 27.41 -6.62
N ILE A 550 -2.02 26.62 -7.66
CA ILE A 550 -1.38 27.09 -8.88
C ILE A 550 -2.35 26.85 -10.03
N VAL A 551 -2.74 27.93 -10.72
CA VAL A 551 -3.62 27.82 -11.89
C VAL A 551 -2.85 28.24 -13.13
N VAL A 552 -2.78 27.33 -14.09
CA VAL A 552 -2.09 27.52 -15.38
C VAL A 552 -3.13 27.57 -16.50
N LEU A 553 -3.27 28.72 -17.11
CA LEU A 553 -4.14 28.93 -18.27
C LEU A 553 -3.29 29.04 -19.53
N GLY A 554 -3.55 28.20 -20.52
CA GLY A 554 -2.81 28.20 -21.78
C GLY A 554 -3.13 26.97 -22.62
N LYS A 555 -2.81 27.00 -23.90
CA LYS A 555 -3.02 25.86 -24.81
C LYS A 555 -2.16 24.67 -24.40
N ARG A 556 -2.67 23.45 -24.54
CA ARG A 556 -1.91 22.22 -24.17
C ARG A 556 -0.56 22.10 -24.90
N ASN A 557 -0.49 22.56 -26.15
CA ASN A 557 0.73 22.49 -26.96
C ASN A 557 1.64 23.72 -26.81
N ASP A 558 1.31 24.66 -25.91
CA ASP A 558 2.16 25.83 -25.66
C ASP A 558 3.43 25.38 -24.89
N PRO A 559 4.63 25.65 -25.42
CA PRO A 559 5.89 25.29 -24.77
C PRO A 559 6.03 25.85 -23.34
N ASP A 560 5.52 27.06 -23.10
CA ASP A 560 5.55 27.69 -21.78
C ASP A 560 4.67 26.93 -20.78
N ARG A 561 3.47 26.50 -21.21
CA ARG A 561 2.62 25.64 -20.38
C ARG A 561 3.28 24.29 -20.11
N GLN A 562 3.86 23.66 -21.11
CA GLN A 562 4.55 22.38 -20.95
C GLN A 562 5.72 22.49 -19.97
N LYS A 563 6.49 23.57 -20.07
CA LYS A 563 7.64 23.84 -19.19
C LYS A 563 7.22 23.94 -17.72
N ILE A 564 6.23 24.79 -17.40
CA ILE A 564 5.79 24.98 -16.01
C ILE A 564 5.13 23.72 -15.45
N VAL A 565 4.27 23.06 -16.21
CA VAL A 565 3.58 21.83 -15.81
C VAL A 565 4.60 20.72 -15.53
N SER A 566 5.54 20.47 -16.44
CA SER A 566 6.56 19.44 -16.28
C SER A 566 7.42 19.70 -15.04
N ALA A 567 7.85 20.92 -14.80
CA ALA A 567 8.63 21.27 -13.62
C ALA A 567 7.86 21.01 -12.31
N LEU A 568 6.58 21.40 -12.26
CA LEU A 568 5.71 21.15 -11.10
C LEU A 568 5.46 19.64 -10.85
N GLN A 569 5.28 18.87 -11.92
CA GLN A 569 5.07 17.42 -11.83
C GLN A 569 6.31 16.64 -11.37
N GLN A 570 7.52 17.15 -11.68
CA GLN A 570 8.78 16.52 -11.31
C GLN A 570 9.29 16.94 -9.92
N ALA A 571 8.79 18.05 -9.39
CA ALA A 571 9.16 18.52 -8.06
C ALA A 571 8.42 17.75 -6.95
N PHE A 572 9.06 17.58 -5.80
CA PHE A 572 8.40 17.05 -4.61
C PHE A 572 7.69 18.16 -3.87
N GLN A 573 6.43 18.39 -4.21
CA GLN A 573 5.59 19.43 -3.63
C GLN A 573 4.21 18.86 -3.24
N PRO A 574 4.14 18.04 -2.16
CA PRO A 574 2.93 17.31 -1.79
C PRO A 574 1.76 18.21 -1.40
N ASN A 575 2.04 19.47 -1.10
CA ASN A 575 1.06 20.46 -0.67
C ASN A 575 0.66 21.48 -1.76
N TYR A 576 1.09 21.30 -2.99
CA TYR A 576 0.66 22.15 -4.10
C TYR A 576 -0.54 21.52 -4.81
N ALA A 577 -1.55 22.34 -5.07
CA ALA A 577 -2.69 21.99 -5.90
C ALA A 577 -2.53 22.68 -7.26
N VAL A 578 -2.30 21.91 -8.31
CA VAL A 578 -2.09 22.42 -9.66
C VAL A 578 -3.34 22.23 -10.50
N LEU A 579 -3.92 23.32 -10.98
CA LEU A 579 -5.02 23.33 -11.93
C LEU A 579 -4.52 23.84 -13.27
N ALA A 580 -4.85 23.17 -14.36
CA ALA A 580 -4.47 23.62 -15.68
C ALA A 580 -5.58 23.40 -16.71
N ALA A 581 -5.90 24.44 -17.50
CA ALA A 581 -6.91 24.39 -18.54
C ALA A 581 -6.53 25.28 -19.72
N GLU A 582 -7.18 25.08 -20.85
CA GLU A 582 -7.04 25.96 -22.01
C GLU A 582 -7.90 27.21 -21.88
N SER A 583 -9.07 27.06 -21.26
CA SER A 583 -10.02 28.15 -21.00
C SER A 583 -10.44 28.15 -19.52
N PRO A 584 -10.65 29.33 -18.92
CA PRO A 584 -11.23 29.41 -17.58
C PRO A 584 -12.61 28.73 -17.46
N ASP A 585 -13.37 28.71 -18.56
CA ASP A 585 -14.68 28.05 -18.60
C ASP A 585 -14.61 26.54 -18.35
N ASP A 586 -13.47 25.89 -18.60
CA ASP A 586 -13.26 24.46 -18.38
C ASP A 586 -13.37 24.10 -16.88
N PHE A 587 -13.09 25.06 -15.97
CA PHE A 587 -13.17 24.89 -14.53
C PHE A 587 -14.58 24.97 -13.96
N LYS A 588 -15.58 25.43 -14.73
CA LYS A 588 -16.95 25.56 -14.25
C LYS A 588 -17.51 24.23 -13.73
N GLY A 589 -18.11 24.30 -12.54
CA GLY A 589 -18.72 23.16 -11.87
C GLY A 589 -17.74 22.19 -11.23
N ILE A 590 -16.42 22.48 -11.28
CA ILE A 590 -15.40 21.64 -10.62
C ILE A 590 -14.44 22.46 -9.75
N ALA A 591 -13.99 23.61 -10.22
CA ALA A 591 -13.11 24.54 -9.52
C ALA A 591 -13.54 25.99 -9.87
N ASP A 592 -14.74 26.38 -9.45
CA ASP A 592 -15.40 27.61 -9.85
C ASP A 592 -14.57 28.86 -9.51
N PHE A 593 -13.76 28.81 -8.45
CA PHE A 593 -12.85 29.92 -8.11
C PHE A 593 -11.82 30.19 -9.22
N ALA A 594 -11.38 29.15 -9.95
CA ALA A 594 -10.43 29.28 -11.04
C ALA A 594 -11.10 29.71 -12.36
N ALA A 595 -12.41 29.58 -12.49
CA ALA A 595 -13.17 30.03 -13.65
C ALA A 595 -13.24 31.56 -13.79
N GLU A 596 -12.90 32.29 -12.74
CA GLU A 596 -12.85 33.76 -12.75
C GLU A 596 -11.53 34.34 -13.29
N TYR A 597 -10.49 33.51 -13.42
CA TYR A 597 -9.17 33.93 -13.88
C TYR A 597 -9.14 34.13 -15.39
N LYS A 598 -8.19 34.92 -15.88
CA LYS A 598 -8.10 35.29 -17.32
C LYS A 598 -6.69 35.07 -17.82
N ALA A 599 -6.58 34.56 -19.04
CA ALA A 599 -5.30 34.55 -19.75
C ALA A 599 -4.89 36.01 -20.08
N VAL A 600 -3.65 36.38 -19.80
CA VAL A 600 -3.08 37.70 -20.10
C VAL A 600 -2.46 37.66 -21.49
N ASP A 601 -2.81 38.61 -22.35
CA ASP A 601 -2.28 38.77 -23.72
C ASP A 601 -2.34 37.47 -24.59
N ASN A 602 -3.31 36.61 -24.33
CA ASN A 602 -3.43 35.30 -24.97
C ASN A 602 -2.17 34.42 -24.85
N LYS A 603 -1.37 34.62 -23.79
CA LYS A 603 -0.20 33.80 -23.44
C LYS A 603 -0.52 32.86 -22.29
N THR A 604 0.30 31.83 -22.15
CA THR A 604 0.28 31.01 -20.94
C THR A 604 0.45 31.89 -19.72
N THR A 605 -0.51 31.82 -18.81
CA THR A 605 -0.60 32.67 -17.62
C THR A 605 -0.66 31.80 -16.37
N VAL A 606 0.18 32.12 -15.40
CA VAL A 606 0.30 31.39 -14.13
C VAL A 606 -0.19 32.27 -12.99
N TYR A 607 -1.16 31.75 -12.24
CA TYR A 607 -1.62 32.30 -10.97
C TYR A 607 -1.04 31.46 -9.83
N ILE A 608 -0.41 32.11 -8.87
CA ILE A 608 0.13 31.49 -7.67
C ILE A 608 -0.61 32.08 -6.48
N CYS A 609 -1.34 31.23 -5.77
CA CYS A 609 -2.13 31.60 -4.62
C CYS A 609 -1.60 30.89 -3.37
N GLU A 610 -1.67 31.54 -2.23
CA GLU A 610 -1.41 30.95 -0.92
C GLU A 610 -2.69 31.10 -0.09
N ASN A 611 -3.28 30.00 0.35
CA ASN A 611 -4.57 30.00 1.05
C ASN A 611 -5.65 30.76 0.26
N PHE A 612 -5.75 30.53 -1.05
CA PHE A 612 -6.65 31.20 -2.00
C PHE A 612 -6.46 32.72 -2.15
N ALA A 613 -5.41 33.29 -1.56
CA ALA A 613 -5.00 34.68 -1.81
C ALA A 613 -3.94 34.73 -2.91
N CYS A 614 -4.32 35.20 -4.10
CA CYS A 614 -3.47 35.15 -5.29
C CYS A 614 -2.58 36.38 -5.43
N ARG A 615 -1.34 36.17 -5.86
CA ARG A 615 -0.43 37.21 -6.33
C ARG A 615 -0.87 37.72 -7.72
N GLN A 616 -0.21 38.77 -8.23
CA GLN A 616 -0.41 39.20 -9.60
C GLN A 616 -0.05 38.05 -10.56
N PRO A 617 -0.89 37.74 -11.57
CA PRO A 617 -0.57 36.71 -12.54
C PRO A 617 0.66 37.09 -13.36
N THR A 618 1.45 36.06 -13.71
CA THR A 618 2.63 36.22 -14.55
C THR A 618 2.52 35.40 -15.85
N THR A 619 3.05 35.96 -16.93
CA THR A 619 3.30 35.26 -18.19
C THR A 619 4.78 34.90 -18.35
N ASN A 620 5.61 35.28 -17.40
CA ASN A 620 7.02 34.92 -17.33
C ASN A 620 7.18 33.61 -16.57
N ILE A 621 7.39 32.53 -17.31
CA ILE A 621 7.46 31.17 -16.75
C ILE A 621 8.69 30.98 -15.86
N ASP A 622 9.82 31.60 -16.17
CA ASP A 622 11.02 31.50 -15.35
C ASP A 622 10.79 32.16 -13.98
N GLU A 623 10.16 33.34 -13.97
CA GLU A 623 9.75 34.02 -12.72
C GLU A 623 8.76 33.19 -11.90
N ALA A 624 7.81 32.50 -12.56
CA ALA A 624 6.89 31.60 -11.88
C ALA A 624 7.62 30.41 -11.25
N LEU A 625 8.56 29.81 -11.97
CA LEU A 625 9.37 28.68 -11.48
C LEU A 625 10.24 29.07 -10.29
N ASP A 626 10.89 30.24 -10.31
CA ASP A 626 11.70 30.74 -9.20
C ASP A 626 10.91 30.90 -7.89
N GLN A 627 9.58 31.02 -7.97
CA GLN A 627 8.68 31.12 -6.82
C GLN A 627 8.14 29.74 -6.35
N LEU A 628 8.28 28.70 -7.14
CA LEU A 628 7.59 27.42 -6.94
C LEU A 628 8.52 26.22 -6.74
N VAL A 629 9.72 26.25 -7.29
CA VAL A 629 10.70 25.14 -7.29
C VAL A 629 12.07 25.59 -6.69
#